data_b62e672bf8d271ba6d9c2fb179f868bb
#
_entry.id   b62e672bf8d271ba6d9c2fb179f868bb
#
_cell.length_a   1.000
_cell.length_b   1.000
_cell.length_c   1.000
_cell.angle_alpha   90.00
_cell.angle_beta   90.00
_cell.angle_gamma   90.00
#
_symmetry.space_group_name_H-M   'P 1'
#
loop_
_entity.id
_entity.type
_entity.pdbx_description
1 polymer ?
#
loop_
_entity_poly.entity_id
_entity_poly.type
_entity_poly.pdbx_seq_one_letter_code
_entity_poly.pdbx_strand_id
1 'polypeptide(L)'
;MSDVSTKPVRTHTVVDSPIGPLTLVNTDGVLSGLYMDGQNHRPDPSRFGSETSAGFGQAVRELDEYFSGDLRTFSVPLCPSGTAFERSIWRLLTQIPYGHTRSYGELAHAVGGEDADWTLARTVGTAVGHNPIGVVIPCHRVIGADGSLTGYAGGLERKAFLLDLENPSPVAELTLF
;
A
#
# COMPACT_ATOMS: atom_id res chain seq x y z
N MET A 1 -15.85 14.96 34.81
CA MET A 1 -16.18 13.94 33.78
C MET A 1 -14.87 13.38 33.27
N SER A 2 -14.54 12.18 33.67
CA SER A 2 -13.29 11.53 33.29
C SER A 2 -13.38 11.06 31.84
N ASP A 3 -12.61 11.68 30.98
CA ASP A 3 -12.37 11.20 29.62
C ASP A 3 -11.61 9.88 29.74
N VAL A 4 -12.35 8.77 29.67
CA VAL A 4 -11.76 7.45 29.54
C VAL A 4 -11.25 7.34 28.11
N SER A 5 -10.02 7.81 27.88
CA SER A 5 -9.29 7.53 26.65
C SER A 5 -9.12 6.01 26.55
N THR A 6 -10.11 5.35 25.97
CA THR A 6 -10.05 3.92 25.69
C THR A 6 -8.95 3.72 24.64
N LYS A 7 -7.93 2.94 25.03
CA LYS A 7 -6.85 2.56 24.11
C LYS A 7 -7.48 1.89 22.88
N PRO A 8 -7.09 2.28 21.65
CA PRO A 8 -7.68 1.70 20.44
C PRO A 8 -7.48 0.18 20.41
N VAL A 9 -8.55 -0.54 20.07
CA VAL A 9 -8.53 -2.00 19.97
C VAL A 9 -7.97 -2.39 18.61
N ARG A 10 -6.90 -3.18 18.62
CA ARG A 10 -6.30 -3.76 17.42
C ARG A 10 -6.57 -5.24 17.33
N THR A 11 -6.85 -5.67 16.12
CA THR A 11 -6.97 -7.09 15.74
C THR A 11 -6.22 -7.32 14.44
N HIS A 12 -5.82 -8.56 14.17
CA HIS A 12 -5.17 -8.91 12.91
C HIS A 12 -5.59 -10.29 12.42
N THR A 13 -5.36 -10.51 11.14
CA THR A 13 -5.46 -11.81 10.50
C THR A 13 -4.35 -11.96 9.46
N VAL A 14 -4.03 -13.19 9.10
CA VAL A 14 -3.09 -13.48 8.03
C VAL A 14 -3.84 -14.21 6.92
N VAL A 15 -3.65 -13.74 5.69
CA VAL A 15 -4.26 -14.33 4.50
C VAL A 15 -3.21 -14.66 3.46
N ASP A 16 -3.42 -15.72 2.70
CA ASP A 16 -2.55 -16.08 1.59
C ASP A 16 -2.79 -15.17 0.39
N SER A 17 -1.75 -14.95 -0.40
CA SER A 17 -1.85 -14.22 -1.65
C SER A 17 -0.78 -14.67 -2.65
N PRO A 18 -0.90 -14.28 -3.94
CA PRO A 18 0.15 -14.56 -4.94
C PRO A 18 1.51 -13.94 -4.64
N ILE A 19 1.57 -12.94 -3.76
CA ILE A 19 2.82 -12.29 -3.32
C ILE A 19 3.27 -12.75 -1.93
N GLY A 20 2.73 -13.86 -1.44
CA GLY A 20 2.99 -14.43 -0.13
C GLY A 20 1.98 -14.01 0.93
N PRO A 21 2.18 -14.44 2.19
CA PRO A 21 1.27 -14.12 3.28
C PRO A 21 1.14 -12.60 3.50
N LEU A 22 -0.09 -12.14 3.68
CA LEU A 22 -0.42 -10.76 4.01
C LEU A 22 -1.00 -10.70 5.42
N THR A 23 -0.42 -9.86 6.28
CA THR A 23 -0.98 -9.56 7.59
C THR A 23 -1.85 -8.32 7.50
N LEU A 24 -3.15 -8.48 7.73
CA LEU A 24 -4.12 -7.41 7.80
C LEU A 24 -4.30 -6.98 9.25
N VAL A 25 -4.31 -5.69 9.52
CA VAL A 25 -4.51 -5.13 10.87
C VAL A 25 -5.69 -4.16 10.84
N ASN A 26 -6.63 -4.34 11.76
CA ASN A 26 -7.69 -3.37 12.02
C ASN A 26 -7.42 -2.60 13.31
N THR A 27 -7.78 -1.33 13.31
CA THR A 27 -7.87 -0.50 14.50
C THR A 27 -9.32 -0.05 14.66
N ASP A 28 -9.95 -0.42 15.77
CA ASP A 28 -11.38 -0.16 16.04
C ASP A 28 -12.29 -0.61 14.88
N GLY A 29 -11.98 -1.75 14.28
CA GLY A 29 -12.75 -2.36 13.18
C GLY A 29 -12.46 -1.79 11.78
N VAL A 30 -11.53 -0.83 11.64
CA VAL A 30 -11.16 -0.24 10.34
C VAL A 30 -9.76 -0.68 9.93
N LEU A 31 -9.55 -0.99 8.65
CA LEU A 31 -8.24 -1.43 8.14
C LEU A 31 -7.19 -0.34 8.32
N SER A 32 -6.18 -0.62 9.13
CA SER A 32 -5.10 0.30 9.49
C SER A 32 -3.72 -0.20 9.07
N GLY A 33 -3.60 -1.47 8.68
CA GLY A 33 -2.35 -2.07 8.23
C GLY A 33 -2.57 -3.22 7.25
N LEU A 34 -1.67 -3.32 6.29
CA LEU A 34 -1.48 -4.47 5.41
C LEU A 34 0.01 -4.62 5.18
N TYR A 35 0.58 -5.69 5.69
CA TYR A 35 2.02 -5.93 5.68
C TYR A 35 2.33 -7.25 5.00
N MET A 36 3.34 -7.23 4.13
CA MET A 36 3.89 -8.43 3.50
C MET A 36 4.91 -9.08 4.43
N ASP A 37 5.05 -10.38 4.32
CA ASP A 37 6.08 -11.09 5.09
C ASP A 37 7.48 -10.63 4.67
N GLY A 38 8.34 -10.36 5.67
CA GLY A 38 9.72 -9.89 5.44
C GLY A 38 9.86 -8.48 4.86
N GLN A 39 8.80 -7.68 4.76
CA GLN A 39 8.91 -6.31 4.25
C GLN A 39 9.70 -5.39 5.20
N ASN A 40 10.32 -4.36 4.61
CA ASN A 40 10.92 -3.27 5.37
C ASN A 40 9.87 -2.44 6.12
N HIS A 41 10.25 -1.85 7.25
CA HIS A 41 9.38 -1.00 8.08
C HIS A 41 8.11 -1.69 8.59
N ARG A 42 8.08 -3.02 8.61
CA ARG A 42 6.99 -3.76 9.25
C ARG A 42 7.06 -3.54 10.76
N PRO A 43 5.94 -3.11 11.40
CA PRO A 43 5.89 -3.01 12.85
C PRO A 43 6.08 -4.38 13.52
N ASP A 44 6.51 -4.35 14.78
CA ASP A 44 6.59 -5.57 15.59
C ASP A 44 5.20 -6.24 15.68
N PRO A 45 5.09 -7.55 15.45
CA PRO A 45 3.81 -8.27 15.48
C PRO A 45 3.05 -8.13 16.81
N SER A 46 3.72 -7.90 17.93
CA SER A 46 3.09 -7.64 19.22
C SER A 46 2.16 -6.41 19.22
N ARG A 47 2.31 -5.53 18.24
CA ARG A 47 1.51 -4.32 18.06
C ARG A 47 0.24 -4.54 17.24
N PHE A 48 0.03 -5.72 16.68
CA PHE A 48 -1.11 -6.01 15.80
C PHE A 48 -2.40 -6.38 16.57
N GLY A 49 -2.30 -6.60 17.87
CA GLY A 49 -3.45 -7.00 18.69
C GLY A 49 -3.77 -8.48 18.57
N SER A 50 -4.99 -8.85 18.94
CA SER A 50 -5.45 -10.24 18.93
C SER A 50 -5.67 -10.76 17.52
N GLU A 51 -5.37 -12.02 17.28
CA GLU A 51 -5.66 -12.69 16.01
C GLU A 51 -7.16 -13.04 15.95
N THR A 52 -7.80 -12.70 14.84
CA THR A 52 -9.21 -13.05 14.56
C THR A 52 -9.48 -12.89 13.06
N SER A 53 -10.41 -13.70 12.54
CA SER A 53 -10.93 -13.51 11.17
C SER A 53 -12.09 -12.52 11.11
N ALA A 54 -12.67 -12.14 12.25
CA ALA A 54 -13.81 -11.23 12.30
C ALA A 54 -13.41 -9.80 11.90
N GLY A 55 -14.26 -9.16 11.09
CA GLY A 55 -14.05 -7.77 10.66
C GLY A 55 -13.17 -7.56 9.45
N PHE A 56 -12.63 -8.61 8.84
CA PHE A 56 -11.75 -8.53 7.66
C PHE A 56 -12.44 -8.96 6.34
N GLY A 57 -13.70 -9.36 6.39
CA GLY A 57 -14.38 -9.97 5.24
C GLY A 57 -14.36 -9.12 3.97
N GLN A 58 -14.56 -7.81 4.06
CA GLN A 58 -14.50 -6.93 2.90
C GLN A 58 -13.08 -6.82 2.35
N ALA A 59 -12.10 -6.60 3.19
CA ALA A 59 -10.71 -6.49 2.78
C ALA A 59 -10.21 -7.77 2.10
N VAL A 60 -10.53 -8.92 2.67
CA VAL A 60 -10.15 -10.23 2.10
C VAL A 60 -10.80 -10.44 0.74
N ARG A 61 -12.10 -10.20 0.61
CA ARG A 61 -12.81 -10.33 -0.67
C ARG A 61 -12.24 -9.39 -1.73
N GLU A 62 -12.03 -8.12 -1.40
CA GLU A 62 -11.49 -7.15 -2.35
C GLU A 62 -10.05 -7.49 -2.76
N LEU A 63 -9.23 -8.05 -1.87
CA LEU A 63 -7.88 -8.53 -2.21
C LEU A 63 -7.95 -9.74 -3.15
N ASP A 64 -8.84 -10.70 -2.91
CA ASP A 64 -9.02 -11.85 -3.78
C ASP A 64 -9.47 -11.41 -5.19
N GLU A 65 -10.42 -10.50 -5.28
CA GLU A 65 -10.88 -9.92 -6.54
C GLU A 65 -9.77 -9.11 -7.25
N TYR A 66 -8.96 -8.37 -6.50
CA TYR A 66 -7.83 -7.64 -7.05
C TYR A 66 -6.78 -8.57 -7.66
N PHE A 67 -6.36 -9.60 -6.92
CA PHE A 67 -5.37 -10.56 -7.42
C PHE A 67 -5.91 -11.44 -8.57
N SER A 68 -7.22 -11.58 -8.68
CA SER A 68 -7.87 -12.24 -9.83
C SER A 68 -8.04 -11.31 -11.06
N GLY A 69 -7.73 -10.02 -10.92
CA GLY A 69 -7.88 -9.02 -11.99
C GLY A 69 -9.30 -8.47 -12.14
N ASP A 70 -10.20 -8.81 -11.23
CA ASP A 70 -11.62 -8.42 -11.29
C ASP A 70 -11.89 -7.08 -10.60
N LEU A 71 -11.04 -6.67 -9.64
CA LEU A 71 -11.17 -5.42 -8.92
C LEU A 71 -10.04 -4.45 -9.31
N ARG A 72 -10.41 -3.22 -9.66
CA ARG A 72 -9.46 -2.14 -9.99
C ARG A 72 -9.41 -1.04 -8.94
N THR A 73 -10.42 -0.92 -8.10
CA THR A 73 -10.53 0.12 -7.08
C THR A 73 -11.03 -0.48 -5.78
N PHE A 74 -10.25 -0.35 -4.72
CA PHE A 74 -10.66 -0.77 -3.38
C PHE A 74 -11.67 0.21 -2.79
N SER A 75 -12.67 -0.31 -2.09
CA SER A 75 -13.68 0.47 -1.38
C SER A 75 -13.65 0.27 0.14
N VAL A 76 -12.85 -0.68 0.62
CA VAL A 76 -12.68 -0.93 2.04
C VAL A 76 -12.26 0.35 2.78
N PRO A 77 -12.91 0.72 3.89
CA PRO A 77 -12.51 1.88 4.68
C PRO A 77 -11.10 1.74 5.24
N LEU A 78 -10.32 2.83 5.22
CA LEU A 78 -8.92 2.86 5.62
C LEU A 78 -8.69 3.84 6.76
N CYS A 79 -7.82 3.46 7.70
CA CYS A 79 -7.39 4.30 8.83
C CYS A 79 -5.86 4.25 8.96
N PRO A 80 -5.09 4.74 7.96
CA PRO A 80 -3.64 4.75 8.04
C PRO A 80 -3.14 5.74 9.09
N SER A 81 -2.25 5.29 9.97
CA SER A 81 -1.62 6.12 11.00
C SER A 81 -0.24 6.58 10.55
N GLY A 82 0.00 7.87 10.61
CA GLY A 82 1.27 8.51 10.26
C GLY A 82 1.21 10.01 10.45
N THR A 83 2.29 10.70 10.10
CA THR A 83 2.35 12.17 10.14
C THR A 83 1.35 12.81 9.17
N ALA A 84 1.07 14.08 9.34
CA ALA A 84 0.20 14.82 8.41
C ALA A 84 0.76 14.80 6.98
N PHE A 85 2.09 14.92 6.83
CA PHE A 85 2.78 14.83 5.55
C PHE A 85 2.62 13.43 4.92
N GLU A 86 2.92 12.37 5.66
CA GLU A 86 2.76 11.00 5.18
C GLU A 86 1.33 10.72 4.71
N ARG A 87 0.34 11.10 5.51
CA ARG A 87 -1.07 10.94 5.13
C ARG A 87 -1.45 11.73 3.87
N SER A 88 -0.84 12.90 3.65
CA SER A 88 -1.05 13.67 2.42
C SER A 88 -0.49 12.95 1.20
N ILE A 89 0.69 12.34 1.32
CA ILE A 89 1.28 11.53 0.26
C ILE A 89 0.43 10.30 -0.01
N TRP A 90 0.02 9.55 1.01
CA TRP A 90 -0.81 8.35 0.82
C TRP A 90 -2.15 8.65 0.14
N ARG A 91 -2.75 9.80 0.42
CA ARG A 91 -3.94 10.27 -0.34
C ARG A 91 -3.65 10.52 -1.82
N LEU A 92 -2.48 11.08 -2.15
CA LEU A 92 -2.07 11.22 -3.55
C LEU A 92 -1.87 9.86 -4.22
N LEU A 93 -1.31 8.86 -3.50
CA LEU A 93 -1.15 7.52 -4.04
C LEU A 93 -2.49 6.90 -4.43
N THR A 94 -3.54 7.07 -3.63
CA THR A 94 -4.87 6.54 -3.94
C THR A 94 -5.51 7.15 -5.19
N GLN A 95 -4.99 8.27 -5.67
CA GLN A 95 -5.43 8.92 -6.91
C GLN A 95 -4.74 8.39 -8.16
N ILE A 96 -3.70 7.58 -8.02
CA ILE A 96 -3.03 6.94 -9.16
C ILE A 96 -3.91 5.79 -9.63
N PRO A 97 -4.47 5.84 -10.86
CA PRO A 97 -5.39 4.81 -11.33
C PRO A 97 -4.71 3.45 -11.51
N TYR A 98 -5.52 2.40 -11.46
CA TYR A 98 -5.09 1.04 -11.80
C TYR A 98 -4.42 1.00 -13.18
N GLY A 99 -3.27 0.33 -13.27
CA GLY A 99 -2.51 0.22 -14.51
C GLY A 99 -1.71 1.47 -14.91
N HIS A 100 -1.70 2.50 -14.05
CA HIS A 100 -0.93 3.72 -14.28
C HIS A 100 0.16 3.87 -13.22
N THR A 101 1.16 4.66 -13.55
CA THR A 101 2.29 4.97 -12.65
C THR A 101 2.53 6.47 -12.56
N ARG A 102 3.18 6.89 -11.48
CA ARG A 102 3.73 8.23 -11.32
C ARG A 102 5.15 8.17 -10.81
N SER A 103 5.95 9.16 -11.12
CA SER A 103 7.30 9.27 -10.58
C SER A 103 7.30 9.97 -9.21
N TYR A 104 8.36 9.74 -8.43
CA TYR A 104 8.58 10.48 -7.18
C TYR A 104 8.65 11.99 -7.39
N GLY A 105 9.22 12.43 -8.52
CA GLY A 105 9.28 13.84 -8.91
C GLY A 105 7.91 14.44 -9.17
N GLU A 106 7.02 13.71 -9.86
CA GLU A 106 5.64 14.16 -10.09
C GLU A 106 4.85 14.29 -8.78
N LEU A 107 5.05 13.36 -7.83
CA LEU A 107 4.45 13.46 -6.51
C LEU A 107 5.01 14.65 -5.72
N ALA A 108 6.33 14.87 -5.78
CA ALA A 108 6.96 16.01 -5.14
C ALA A 108 6.43 17.34 -5.71
N HIS A 109 6.27 17.43 -7.02
CA HIS A 109 5.69 18.60 -7.69
C HIS A 109 4.22 18.83 -7.28
N ALA A 110 3.44 17.77 -7.12
CA ALA A 110 2.05 17.85 -6.65
C ALA A 110 1.93 18.42 -5.23
N VAL A 111 2.97 18.22 -4.38
CA VAL A 111 2.99 18.71 -2.99
C VAL A 111 3.66 20.07 -2.87
N GLY A 112 4.78 20.29 -3.54
CA GLY A 112 5.63 21.48 -3.40
C GLY A 112 5.51 22.49 -4.53
N GLY A 113 4.75 22.18 -5.58
CA GLY A 113 4.60 23.04 -6.74
C GLY A 113 5.92 23.25 -7.48
N GLU A 114 6.14 24.46 -8.00
CA GLU A 114 7.35 24.82 -8.75
C GLU A 114 8.63 24.81 -7.91
N ASP A 115 8.50 24.90 -6.58
CA ASP A 115 9.63 24.84 -5.64
C ASP A 115 10.08 23.39 -5.31
N ALA A 116 9.43 22.39 -5.89
CA ALA A 116 9.77 21.00 -5.67
C ALA A 116 11.15 20.68 -6.23
N ASP A 117 12.03 20.20 -5.36
CA ASP A 117 13.38 19.79 -5.69
C ASP A 117 13.63 18.30 -5.40
N TRP A 118 14.84 17.85 -5.65
CA TRP A 118 15.26 16.48 -5.36
C TRP A 118 15.18 16.12 -3.86
N THR A 119 15.34 17.10 -2.97
CA THR A 119 15.21 16.89 -1.51
C THR A 119 13.79 16.55 -1.15
N LEU A 120 12.83 17.27 -1.70
CA LEU A 120 11.41 16.97 -1.52
C LEU A 120 11.04 15.62 -2.13
N ALA A 121 11.57 15.29 -3.31
CA ALA A 121 11.35 13.98 -3.93
C ALA A 121 11.86 12.82 -3.05
N ARG A 122 13.01 12.98 -2.38
CA ARG A 122 13.50 12.00 -1.39
C ARG A 122 12.59 11.89 -0.17
N THR A 123 12.11 13.01 0.36
CA THR A 123 11.18 13.04 1.49
C THR A 123 9.86 12.36 1.12
N VAL A 124 9.35 12.60 -0.07
CA VAL A 124 8.19 11.90 -0.64
C VAL A 124 8.47 10.40 -0.73
N GLY A 125 9.64 10.01 -1.24
CA GLY A 125 10.04 8.61 -1.33
C GLY A 125 10.06 7.90 0.04
N THR A 126 10.51 8.58 1.08
CA THR A 126 10.46 8.07 2.46
C THR A 126 9.01 7.86 2.91
N ALA A 127 8.12 8.83 2.69
CA ALA A 127 6.70 8.73 3.03
C ALA A 127 5.99 7.60 2.25
N VAL A 128 6.33 7.43 0.98
CA VAL A 128 5.84 6.31 0.15
C VAL A 128 6.29 4.96 0.74
N GLY A 129 7.55 4.86 1.17
CA GLY A 129 8.10 3.66 1.81
C GLY A 129 7.50 3.34 3.18
N HIS A 130 6.94 4.32 3.87
CA HIS A 130 6.28 4.16 5.17
C HIS A 130 4.79 3.82 5.06
N ASN A 131 4.26 3.64 3.85
CA ASN A 131 2.86 3.27 3.64
C ASN A 131 2.48 2.04 4.49
N PRO A 132 1.52 2.18 5.44
CA PRO A 132 1.15 1.08 6.32
C PRO A 132 0.15 0.10 5.71
N ILE A 133 -0.47 0.43 4.56
CA ILE A 133 -1.52 -0.39 3.94
C ILE A 133 -1.11 -0.67 2.48
N GLY A 134 -0.06 -1.47 2.31
CA GLY A 134 0.42 -1.84 0.98
C GLY A 134 -0.65 -2.47 0.10
N VAL A 135 -0.49 -2.45 -1.20
CA VAL A 135 -1.45 -2.90 -2.22
C VAL A 135 -2.69 -2.01 -2.30
N VAL A 136 -3.43 -1.83 -1.22
CA VAL A 136 -4.66 -1.03 -1.15
C VAL A 136 -4.34 0.46 -1.34
N ILE A 137 -3.34 0.98 -0.62
CA ILE A 137 -2.73 2.27 -0.95
C ILE A 137 -1.57 1.98 -1.91
N PRO A 138 -1.68 2.33 -3.20
CA PRO A 138 -0.86 1.74 -4.24
C PRO A 138 0.53 2.35 -4.38
N CYS A 139 1.38 2.21 -3.35
CA CYS A 139 2.75 2.69 -3.40
C CYS A 139 3.62 1.96 -4.44
N HIS A 140 3.20 0.78 -4.90
CA HIS A 140 3.83 0.07 -6.02
C HIS A 140 3.70 0.81 -7.36
N ARG A 141 2.76 1.75 -7.50
CA ARG A 141 2.56 2.58 -8.70
C ARG A 141 3.52 3.78 -8.79
N VAL A 142 4.41 3.93 -7.80
CA VAL A 142 5.43 5.00 -7.83
C VAL A 142 6.75 4.42 -8.33
N ILE A 143 7.30 5.01 -9.39
CA ILE A 143 8.50 4.55 -10.08
C ILE A 143 9.52 5.68 -10.24
N GLY A 144 10.74 5.36 -10.69
CA GLY A 144 11.73 6.36 -11.08
C GLY A 144 11.28 7.17 -12.29
N ALA A 145 11.80 8.38 -12.44
CA ALA A 145 11.47 9.26 -13.58
C ALA A 145 11.88 8.66 -14.94
N ASP A 146 12.89 7.77 -14.94
CA ASP A 146 13.33 7.00 -16.10
C ASP A 146 12.56 5.71 -16.34
N GLY A 147 11.49 5.45 -15.54
CA GLY A 147 10.69 4.23 -15.58
C GLY A 147 11.28 3.06 -14.79
N SER A 148 12.42 3.24 -14.12
CA SER A 148 13.05 2.18 -13.33
C SER A 148 12.27 1.86 -12.07
N LEU A 149 12.28 0.58 -11.67
CA LEU A 149 11.72 0.14 -10.40
C LEU A 149 12.74 0.45 -9.29
N THR A 150 12.46 1.49 -8.52
CA THR A 150 13.28 1.91 -7.40
C THR A 150 12.49 1.77 -6.09
N GLY A 151 13.07 1.13 -5.10
CA GLY A 151 12.53 1.04 -3.75
C GLY A 151 11.08 0.52 -3.66
N TYR A 152 10.89 -0.47 -2.84
CA TYR A 152 9.56 -0.94 -2.42
C TYR A 152 9.72 -1.68 -1.09
N ALA A 153 8.87 -1.38 -0.11
CA ALA A 153 8.98 -2.01 1.20
C ALA A 153 8.84 -3.53 1.13
N GLY A 154 8.01 -4.03 0.24
CA GLY A 154 7.82 -5.45 -0.01
C GLY A 154 8.85 -6.10 -0.95
N GLY A 155 9.83 -5.35 -1.45
CA GLY A 155 10.83 -5.82 -2.41
C GLY A 155 10.41 -5.63 -3.87
N LEU A 156 11.41 -5.50 -4.75
CA LEU A 156 11.19 -5.17 -6.17
C LEU A 156 10.48 -6.28 -6.94
N GLU A 157 10.64 -7.53 -6.57
CA GLU A 157 9.93 -8.65 -7.20
C GLU A 157 8.42 -8.54 -7.04
N ARG A 158 7.95 -8.24 -5.81
CA ARG A 158 6.54 -8.00 -5.53
C ARG A 158 6.02 -6.76 -6.23
N LYS A 159 6.82 -5.69 -6.29
CA LYS A 159 6.47 -4.48 -7.04
C LYS A 159 6.28 -4.77 -8.52
N ALA A 160 7.22 -5.49 -9.14
CA ALA A 160 7.12 -5.90 -10.54
C ALA A 160 5.87 -6.77 -10.78
N PHE A 161 5.60 -7.72 -9.89
CA PHE A 161 4.40 -8.56 -9.97
C PHE A 161 3.11 -7.74 -9.95
N LEU A 162 2.99 -6.78 -9.03
CA LEU A 162 1.79 -5.94 -8.91
C LEU A 162 1.61 -5.04 -10.15
N LEU A 163 2.69 -4.45 -10.66
CA LEU A 163 2.65 -3.63 -11.87
C LEU A 163 2.27 -4.46 -13.10
N ASP A 164 2.80 -5.67 -13.23
CA ASP A 164 2.46 -6.57 -14.33
C ASP A 164 1.01 -7.08 -14.24
N LEU A 165 0.53 -7.36 -13.04
CA LEU A 165 -0.87 -7.71 -12.81
C LEU A 165 -1.82 -6.60 -13.29
N GLU A 166 -1.46 -5.34 -13.02
CA GLU A 166 -2.30 -4.19 -13.37
C GLU A 166 -2.19 -3.78 -14.84
N ASN A 167 -1.04 -4.02 -15.46
CA ASN A 167 -0.79 -3.69 -16.87
C ASN A 167 0.15 -4.74 -17.49
N PRO A 168 -0.37 -5.90 -17.90
CA PRO A 168 0.43 -6.98 -18.44
C PRO A 168 1.24 -6.53 -19.64
N SER A 169 2.54 -6.88 -19.65
CA SER A 169 3.41 -6.62 -20.79
C SER A 169 2.96 -7.43 -22.01
N PRO A 170 2.97 -6.86 -23.23
CA PRO A 170 2.55 -7.58 -24.45
C PRO A 170 3.34 -8.85 -24.76
N VAL A 171 4.53 -9.00 -24.14
CA VAL A 171 5.40 -10.18 -24.32
C VAL A 171 4.87 -11.43 -23.60
N ALA A 172 4.02 -11.27 -22.59
CA ALA A 172 3.44 -12.41 -21.86
C ALA A 172 2.40 -13.18 -22.67
N GLU A 173 1.78 -12.55 -23.67
CA GLU A 173 0.80 -13.22 -24.55
C GLU A 173 1.45 -14.07 -25.67
N LEU A 174 2.74 -13.87 -25.94
CA LEU A 174 3.45 -14.58 -27.03
C LEU A 174 4.11 -15.90 -26.60
N THR A 175 4.02 -16.27 -25.33
CA THR A 175 4.68 -17.49 -24.80
C THR A 175 3.72 -18.66 -24.59
N LEU A 176 2.48 -18.59 -25.07
CA LEU A 176 1.48 -19.64 -24.98
C LEU A 176 1.17 -20.34 -26.32
N PHE A 177 2.18 -20.41 -27.20
CA PHE A 177 2.11 -21.25 -28.40
C PHE A 177 3.29 -22.18 -28.48
#